data_3250ebad3f42fe97023810b78ded67c8
#
_entry.id   3250ebad3f42fe97023810b78ded67c8
#
_cell.length_a   1.000
_cell.length_b   1.000
_cell.length_c   1.000
_cell.angle_alpha   90.00
_cell.angle_beta   90.00
_cell.angle_gamma   90.00
#
_symmetry.space_group_name_H-M   'P 1'
#
loop_
_entity.id
_entity.type
_entity.pdbx_description
1 polymer ?
#
loop_
_entity_poly.entity_id
_entity_poly.type
_entity_poly.pdbx_seq_one_letter_code
_entity_poly.pdbx_strand_id
1 'polypeptide(L)'
;SGSFPNRSRYVRVRSVNKLTPNYFNNAGVAKDNFTGSIPQLGSGSADGSFGGGVGSNICSYVEGNNFYDKAGTGTQKQSQGLVGTDYTNMINLLSNADNYKFNILLTPGLFNSQHPTQTTALINNTQQRGDSLYVLDPVIYGSIIADATAEAGQRNSSYAAMYWPWIQTKDTATSKNVWIPASTFMGGVFAFNDSVGEPWFAPAGINRGGMSTVNMAERPLSSANRDTLYEANVNPIASFPGTGVVVYGQKTLQKRASALDRVNVRRLLIALKSYISQIGQTLVFEQNTAATRNNFLAAVNPYLEGVQQRQGLYAFKVVMDDSNNTPDVIDRNQLVGAIYLQPTRTAEFIYLD
;
A
#
# COMPACT_ATOMS: atom_id res chain seq x y z
N SER A 1 -22.97 8.64 -27.16
CA SER A 1 -22.97 8.58 -25.69
C SER A 1 -23.87 7.42 -25.26
N GLY A 2 -23.29 6.32 -24.82
CA GLY A 2 -24.03 5.19 -24.31
C GLY A 2 -24.23 5.31 -22.79
N SER A 3 -25.41 4.98 -22.30
CA SER A 3 -25.61 4.79 -20.87
C SER A 3 -25.12 3.40 -20.48
N PHE A 4 -24.22 3.33 -19.51
CA PHE A 4 -23.70 2.06 -19.01
C PHE A 4 -24.46 1.66 -17.75
N PRO A 5 -25.07 0.45 -17.71
CA PRO A 5 -25.77 0.00 -16.54
C PRO A 5 -24.80 -0.17 -15.36
N ASN A 6 -25.17 0.39 -14.25
CA ASN A 6 -24.38 0.37 -13.02
C ASN A 6 -24.55 -0.98 -12.32
N ARG A 7 -23.72 -1.96 -12.65
CA ARG A 7 -23.80 -3.35 -12.14
C ARG A 7 -22.93 -3.62 -10.92
N SER A 8 -22.02 -2.69 -10.58
CA SER A 8 -21.15 -2.87 -9.43
C SER A 8 -21.54 -1.92 -8.30
N ARG A 9 -21.47 -2.41 -7.07
CA ARG A 9 -21.63 -1.59 -5.87
C ARG A 9 -20.40 -0.69 -5.63
N TYR A 10 -19.22 -1.13 -6.08
CA TYR A 10 -17.94 -0.53 -5.76
C TYR A 10 -17.31 0.26 -6.90
N VAL A 11 -17.69 -0.03 -8.12
CA VAL A 11 -17.13 0.59 -9.34
C VAL A 11 -18.23 1.30 -10.11
N ARG A 12 -17.94 2.54 -10.50
CA ARG A 12 -18.82 3.38 -11.34
C ARG A 12 -18.09 3.80 -12.59
N VAL A 13 -18.71 3.63 -13.74
CA VAL A 13 -18.21 4.22 -14.98
C VAL A 13 -18.59 5.70 -14.97
N ARG A 14 -17.61 6.56 -14.84
CA ARG A 14 -17.80 8.01 -14.85
C ARG A 14 -17.86 8.56 -16.29
N SER A 15 -16.93 8.10 -17.12
CA SER A 15 -16.88 8.49 -18.52
C SER A 15 -16.21 7.40 -19.35
N VAL A 16 -16.53 7.33 -20.62
CA VAL A 16 -15.83 6.50 -21.60
C VAL A 16 -15.24 7.43 -22.62
N ASN A 17 -13.93 7.61 -22.58
CA ASN A 17 -13.21 8.56 -23.44
C ASN A 17 -13.17 8.11 -24.89
N LYS A 18 -13.17 6.79 -25.12
CA LYS A 18 -13.27 6.20 -26.45
C LYS A 18 -14.35 5.12 -26.42
N LEU A 19 -15.26 5.17 -27.40
CA LEU A 19 -16.21 4.10 -27.62
C LEU A 19 -15.43 2.88 -28.12
N THR A 20 -15.72 1.72 -27.52
CA THR A 20 -15.24 0.46 -28.04
C THR A 20 -15.97 0.17 -29.35
N PRO A 21 -15.28 0.10 -30.48
CA PRO A 21 -15.93 -0.18 -31.75
C PRO A 21 -16.44 -1.61 -31.77
N ASN A 22 -17.48 -1.86 -32.54
CA ASN A 22 -17.94 -3.23 -32.80
C ASN A 22 -17.05 -3.85 -33.86
N TYR A 23 -16.13 -4.70 -33.45
CA TYR A 23 -15.12 -5.33 -34.31
C TYR A 23 -15.69 -6.42 -35.21
N PHE A 24 -16.79 -7.02 -34.83
CA PHE A 24 -17.41 -8.15 -35.55
C PHE A 24 -18.70 -7.73 -36.21
N ASN A 25 -19.01 -8.39 -37.35
CA ASN A 25 -20.32 -8.29 -37.96
C ASN A 25 -21.33 -9.26 -37.27
N ASN A 26 -22.56 -9.27 -37.72
CA ASN A 26 -23.59 -10.13 -37.13
C ASN A 26 -23.37 -11.63 -37.34
N ALA A 27 -22.47 -12.01 -38.24
CA ALA A 27 -22.03 -13.39 -38.47
C ALA A 27 -20.80 -13.80 -37.62
N GLY A 28 -20.33 -12.92 -36.74
CA GLY A 28 -19.14 -13.19 -35.93
C GLY A 28 -17.81 -13.07 -36.68
N VAL A 29 -17.82 -12.53 -37.91
CA VAL A 29 -16.63 -12.32 -38.71
C VAL A 29 -16.08 -10.92 -38.41
N ALA A 30 -14.74 -10.82 -38.26
CA ALA A 30 -14.07 -9.54 -38.06
C ALA A 30 -14.30 -8.61 -39.26
N LYS A 31 -14.60 -7.35 -38.97
CA LYS A 31 -14.74 -6.31 -40.01
C LYS A 31 -13.37 -5.95 -40.56
N ASP A 32 -13.25 -5.84 -41.88
CA ASP A 32 -11.97 -5.63 -42.59
C ASP A 32 -11.22 -4.38 -42.10
N ASN A 33 -11.93 -3.32 -41.76
CA ASN A 33 -11.33 -2.07 -41.25
C ASN A 33 -10.77 -2.19 -39.83
N PHE A 34 -11.02 -3.27 -39.13
CA PHE A 34 -10.52 -3.51 -37.78
C PHE A 34 -9.61 -4.72 -37.68
N THR A 35 -9.34 -5.43 -38.78
CA THR A 35 -8.62 -6.71 -38.77
C THR A 35 -7.23 -6.57 -38.14
N GLY A 36 -6.51 -5.47 -38.39
CA GLY A 36 -5.21 -5.19 -37.80
C GLY A 36 -5.28 -4.68 -36.35
N SER A 37 -6.46 -4.41 -35.83
CA SER A 37 -6.71 -3.84 -34.51
C SER A 37 -7.27 -4.83 -33.50
N ILE A 38 -7.61 -6.03 -33.93
CA ILE A 38 -8.18 -7.06 -33.05
C ILE A 38 -7.05 -7.76 -32.30
N PRO A 39 -7.06 -7.80 -30.98
CA PRO A 39 -6.04 -8.49 -30.21
C PRO A 39 -6.02 -9.98 -30.57
N GLN A 40 -4.86 -10.48 -30.94
CA GLN A 40 -4.62 -11.89 -31.21
C GLN A 40 -3.74 -12.50 -30.13
N LEU A 41 -4.10 -13.67 -29.66
CA LEU A 41 -3.32 -14.36 -28.64
C LEU A 41 -1.94 -14.76 -29.20
N GLY A 42 -0.85 -14.27 -28.60
CA GLY A 42 0.50 -14.60 -28.94
C GLY A 42 1.06 -13.95 -30.22
N SER A 43 0.38 -12.95 -30.78
CA SER A 43 0.82 -12.24 -31.97
C SER A 43 1.18 -10.79 -31.65
N GLY A 44 2.34 -10.33 -32.11
CA GLY A 44 2.77 -8.93 -31.98
C GLY A 44 1.93 -7.92 -32.74
N SER A 45 1.06 -8.37 -33.63
CA SER A 45 0.16 -7.51 -34.40
C SER A 45 -1.12 -7.14 -33.67
N ALA A 46 -1.32 -7.60 -32.47
CA ALA A 46 -2.48 -7.25 -31.63
C ALA A 46 -2.42 -5.82 -31.04
N ASP A 47 -1.66 -5.00 -31.64
CA ASP A 47 -1.31 -3.67 -31.12
C ASP A 47 -2.45 -2.69 -31.05
N GLY A 48 -3.46 -2.90 -31.73
CA GLY A 48 -4.13 -1.75 -32.26
C GLY A 48 -5.19 -1.18 -31.42
N SER A 49 -5.91 -1.91 -30.69
CA SER A 49 -7.24 -1.43 -30.42
C SER A 49 -7.54 -0.98 -29.01
N PHE A 50 -6.72 -1.26 -28.09
CA PHE A 50 -6.96 -0.85 -26.71
C PHE A 50 -6.24 0.45 -26.37
N GLY A 51 -6.81 1.57 -26.82
CA GLY A 51 -6.32 2.88 -26.41
C GLY A 51 -4.93 3.28 -26.90
N GLY A 52 -4.51 2.74 -28.05
CA GLY A 52 -3.15 2.97 -28.58
C GLY A 52 -2.13 2.03 -27.95
N GLY A 53 -2.59 0.93 -27.43
CA GLY A 53 -1.75 -0.10 -26.91
C GLY A 53 -0.88 -0.75 -27.98
N VAL A 54 0.36 -1.01 -27.63
CA VAL A 54 1.34 -1.68 -28.46
C VAL A 54 1.67 -3.01 -27.81
N GLY A 55 1.61 -4.04 -28.59
CA GLY A 55 2.08 -5.36 -28.16
C GLY A 55 1.00 -6.36 -27.83
N SER A 56 1.30 -7.55 -28.25
CA SER A 56 0.46 -8.73 -28.16
C SER A 56 0.18 -9.22 -26.76
N ASN A 57 0.88 -8.70 -25.78
CA ASN A 57 0.91 -9.26 -24.43
C ASN A 57 -0.08 -8.59 -23.46
N ILE A 58 -1.00 -7.83 -24.01
CA ILE A 58 -2.02 -7.10 -23.25
C ILE A 58 -2.83 -8.01 -22.33
N CYS A 59 -3.12 -9.21 -22.80
CA CYS A 59 -3.93 -10.20 -22.07
C CYS A 59 -3.11 -11.41 -21.60
N SER A 60 -1.78 -11.34 -21.68
CA SER A 60 -0.92 -12.44 -21.26
C SER A 60 -0.66 -12.36 -19.75
N TYR A 61 -1.28 -13.23 -19.02
CA TYR A 61 -0.97 -13.46 -17.61
C TYR A 61 0.28 -14.32 -17.41
N VAL A 62 0.78 -14.94 -18.48
CA VAL A 62 1.87 -15.91 -18.38
C VAL A 62 3.18 -15.26 -18.00
N GLU A 63 3.44 -14.08 -18.51
CA GLU A 63 4.68 -13.35 -18.33
C GLU A 63 4.62 -12.32 -17.20
N GLY A 64 3.42 -12.00 -16.74
CA GLY A 64 3.21 -11.16 -15.56
C GLY A 64 3.70 -9.71 -15.63
N ASN A 65 4.22 -9.28 -16.78
CA ASN A 65 4.93 -8.01 -16.87
C ASN A 65 4.31 -6.96 -17.79
N ASN A 66 3.39 -7.37 -18.67
CA ASN A 66 3.10 -6.54 -19.83
C ASN A 66 2.02 -5.48 -19.62
N PHE A 67 1.06 -5.77 -18.79
CA PHE A 67 -0.02 -4.82 -18.52
C PHE A 67 0.44 -3.72 -17.55
N TYR A 68 1.04 -4.11 -16.44
CA TYR A 68 1.35 -3.20 -15.36
C TYR A 68 2.57 -2.33 -15.60
N ASP A 69 3.62 -2.87 -16.23
CA ASP A 69 4.83 -2.11 -16.53
C ASP A 69 4.60 -1.04 -17.60
N LYS A 70 3.53 -1.19 -18.37
CA LYS A 70 3.16 -0.25 -19.45
C LYS A 70 2.00 0.66 -19.11
N ALA A 71 1.49 0.61 -17.89
CA ALA A 71 0.37 1.43 -17.50
C ALA A 71 0.76 2.92 -17.39
N GLY A 72 0.25 3.71 -18.31
CA GLY A 72 0.09 5.16 -18.17
C GLY A 72 1.29 6.07 -18.26
N THR A 73 2.53 5.59 -18.48
CA THR A 73 3.70 6.47 -18.52
C THR A 73 4.59 6.23 -19.74
N GLY A 74 5.03 7.32 -20.36
CA GLY A 74 5.89 7.30 -21.52
C GLY A 74 5.18 6.99 -22.84
N THR A 75 5.83 7.29 -23.97
CA THR A 75 5.26 7.22 -25.32
C THR A 75 5.07 5.79 -25.83
N GLN A 76 5.80 4.84 -25.27
CA GLN A 76 5.75 3.43 -25.67
C GLN A 76 5.00 2.55 -24.66
N LYS A 77 4.43 3.16 -23.63
CA LYS A 77 3.71 2.42 -22.61
C LYS A 77 2.27 2.12 -23.04
N GLN A 78 1.87 0.90 -22.76
CA GLN A 78 0.50 0.44 -22.97
C GLN A 78 -0.43 1.10 -21.98
N SER A 79 -1.38 1.88 -22.42
CA SER A 79 -2.30 2.58 -21.52
C SER A 79 -3.55 1.78 -21.18
N GLN A 80 -4.09 1.05 -22.13
CA GLN A 80 -5.39 0.38 -22.00
C GLN A 80 -6.48 1.20 -21.27
N GLY A 81 -6.48 2.50 -21.48
CA GLY A 81 -7.34 3.43 -20.79
C GLY A 81 -6.79 3.97 -19.45
N LEU A 82 -5.60 3.53 -19.02
CA LEU A 82 -4.91 4.08 -17.87
C LEU A 82 -3.91 5.14 -18.33
N VAL A 83 -3.98 6.32 -17.74
CA VAL A 83 -3.06 7.44 -18.02
C VAL A 83 -2.47 7.97 -16.72
N GLY A 84 -1.20 8.40 -16.76
CA GLY A 84 -0.49 8.87 -15.56
C GLY A 84 -1.16 10.05 -14.87
N THR A 85 -1.83 10.93 -15.62
CA THR A 85 -2.61 12.04 -15.08
C THR A 85 -3.82 11.61 -14.26
N ASP A 86 -4.40 10.43 -14.54
CA ASP A 86 -5.53 9.91 -13.77
C ASP A 86 -5.09 9.52 -12.37
N TYR A 87 -3.86 9.01 -12.21
CA TYR A 87 -3.27 8.80 -10.89
C TYR A 87 -3.07 10.09 -10.12
N THR A 88 -2.68 11.17 -10.79
CA THR A 88 -2.58 12.49 -10.15
C THR A 88 -3.95 12.97 -9.66
N ASN A 89 -5.00 12.79 -10.47
CA ASN A 89 -6.36 13.12 -10.08
C ASN A 89 -6.84 12.29 -8.88
N MET A 90 -6.51 10.99 -8.87
CA MET A 90 -6.79 10.10 -7.74
C MET A 90 -6.06 10.56 -6.47
N ILE A 91 -4.79 10.92 -6.57
CA ILE A 91 -3.99 11.41 -5.43
C ILE A 91 -4.59 12.69 -4.87
N ASN A 92 -4.99 13.64 -5.73
CA ASN A 92 -5.65 14.87 -5.32
C ASN A 92 -6.99 14.60 -4.62
N LEU A 93 -7.76 13.64 -5.12
CA LEU A 93 -9.00 13.20 -4.47
C LEU A 93 -8.71 12.61 -3.09
N LEU A 94 -7.75 11.70 -3.00
CA LEU A 94 -7.36 11.03 -1.75
C LEU A 94 -6.64 11.97 -0.76
N SER A 95 -6.19 13.14 -1.17
CA SER A 95 -5.59 14.12 -0.26
C SER A 95 -6.60 14.68 0.75
N ASN A 96 -7.89 14.60 0.44
CA ASN A 96 -8.96 15.00 1.35
C ASN A 96 -9.20 13.91 2.40
N ALA A 97 -8.56 14.05 3.56
CA ALA A 97 -8.64 13.10 4.66
C ALA A 97 -10.01 13.09 5.37
N ASP A 98 -10.81 14.15 5.22
CA ASP A 98 -12.13 14.22 5.86
C ASP A 98 -13.16 13.35 5.14
N ASN A 99 -13.07 13.32 3.79
CA ASN A 99 -14.00 12.54 2.97
C ASN A 99 -13.56 11.09 2.75
N TYR A 100 -12.25 10.84 2.72
CA TYR A 100 -11.69 9.51 2.40
C TYR A 100 -10.79 9.02 3.54
N LYS A 101 -11.33 8.17 4.39
CA LYS A 101 -10.58 7.54 5.49
C LYS A 101 -10.11 6.15 5.10
N PHE A 102 -8.80 5.93 5.16
CA PHE A 102 -8.16 4.64 4.94
C PHE A 102 -6.83 4.59 5.70
N ASN A 103 -6.40 3.41 6.11
CA ASN A 103 -5.15 3.20 6.85
C ASN A 103 -4.07 2.50 6.04
N ILE A 104 -4.42 1.94 4.90
CA ILE A 104 -3.49 1.26 3.97
C ILE A 104 -3.81 1.73 2.56
N LEU A 105 -2.78 2.07 1.81
CA LEU A 105 -2.84 2.41 0.39
C LEU A 105 -2.02 1.39 -0.40
N LEU A 106 -2.63 0.79 -1.41
CA LEU A 106 -2.00 -0.16 -2.32
C LEU A 106 -2.20 0.31 -3.76
N THR A 107 -1.17 0.25 -4.56
CA THR A 107 -1.24 0.58 -5.99
C THR A 107 -0.59 -0.52 -6.84
N PRO A 108 -1.18 -1.72 -6.89
CA PRO A 108 -0.65 -2.79 -7.70
C PRO A 108 -0.52 -2.35 -9.15
N GLY A 109 0.67 -2.55 -9.74
CA GLY A 109 0.94 -2.15 -11.10
C GLY A 109 1.64 -0.80 -11.27
N LEU A 110 1.80 -0.02 -10.20
CA LEU A 110 2.73 1.10 -10.18
C LEU A 110 4.05 0.68 -9.55
N PHE A 111 5.08 0.57 -10.37
CA PHE A 111 6.43 0.21 -9.92
C PHE A 111 7.29 1.45 -9.73
N ASN A 112 8.08 1.48 -8.67
CA ASN A 112 8.97 2.61 -8.42
C ASN A 112 9.93 2.85 -9.60
N SER A 113 10.44 1.78 -10.18
CA SER A 113 11.35 1.81 -11.34
C SER A 113 10.73 2.40 -12.61
N GLN A 114 9.43 2.23 -12.82
CA GLN A 114 8.74 2.66 -14.04
C GLN A 114 7.94 3.95 -13.86
N HIS A 115 7.45 4.20 -12.65
CA HIS A 115 6.53 5.29 -12.34
C HIS A 115 7.00 6.13 -11.14
N PRO A 116 8.26 6.62 -11.13
CA PRO A 116 8.85 7.28 -9.96
C PRO A 116 8.12 8.56 -9.58
N THR A 117 7.51 9.27 -10.52
CA THR A 117 6.74 10.49 -10.26
C THR A 117 5.48 10.19 -9.46
N GLN A 118 4.70 9.20 -9.89
CA GLN A 118 3.44 8.82 -9.25
C GLN A 118 3.69 8.22 -7.86
N THR A 119 4.69 7.35 -7.74
CA THR A 119 5.05 6.76 -6.45
C THR A 119 5.57 7.80 -5.46
N THR A 120 6.33 8.79 -5.93
CA THR A 120 6.76 9.93 -5.09
C THR A 120 5.56 10.74 -4.60
N ALA A 121 4.63 11.05 -5.50
CA ALA A 121 3.43 11.81 -5.16
C ALA A 121 2.56 11.05 -4.13
N LEU A 122 2.44 9.73 -4.26
CA LEU A 122 1.73 8.88 -3.30
C LEU A 122 2.41 8.83 -1.93
N ILE A 123 3.75 8.71 -1.88
CA ILE A 123 4.50 8.78 -0.62
C ILE A 123 4.29 10.14 0.05
N ASN A 124 4.39 11.24 -0.69
CA ASN A 124 4.18 12.59 -0.15
C ASN A 124 2.75 12.77 0.37
N ASN A 125 1.76 12.27 -0.37
CA ASN A 125 0.35 12.31 0.06
C ASN A 125 0.15 11.55 1.38
N THR A 126 0.66 10.32 1.50
CA THR A 126 0.56 9.54 2.75
C THR A 126 1.29 10.20 3.91
N GLN A 127 2.42 10.84 3.67
CA GLN A 127 3.14 11.61 4.69
C GLN A 127 2.36 12.83 5.17
N GLN A 128 1.76 13.59 4.25
CA GLN A 128 0.95 14.77 4.58
C GLN A 128 -0.30 14.38 5.36
N ARG A 129 -0.99 13.35 4.93
CA ARG A 129 -2.15 12.81 5.64
C ARG A 129 -1.76 12.28 7.04
N GLY A 130 -0.70 11.48 7.09
CA GLY A 130 -0.20 10.87 8.33
C GLY A 130 -1.13 9.84 8.97
N ASP A 131 -2.15 9.35 8.25
CA ASP A 131 -3.18 8.41 8.68
C ASP A 131 -3.16 7.08 7.91
N SER A 132 -2.22 6.89 6.99
CA SER A 132 -2.13 5.70 6.15
C SER A 132 -0.69 5.26 5.91
N LEU A 133 -0.54 3.97 5.61
CA LEU A 133 0.72 3.36 5.15
C LEU A 133 0.59 3.02 3.67
N TYR A 134 1.56 3.43 2.87
CA TYR A 134 1.65 3.10 1.47
C TYR A 134 2.54 1.87 1.24
N VAL A 135 2.00 0.86 0.57
CA VAL A 135 2.74 -0.33 0.14
C VAL A 135 2.94 -0.25 -1.37
N LEU A 136 4.19 -0.27 -1.79
CA LEU A 136 4.55 -0.13 -3.19
C LEU A 136 5.49 -1.25 -3.63
N ASP A 137 5.46 -1.53 -4.94
CA ASP A 137 6.31 -2.51 -5.58
C ASP A 137 7.57 -1.81 -6.14
N PRO A 138 8.78 -2.34 -5.86
CA PRO A 138 10.01 -1.71 -6.33
C PRO A 138 10.19 -1.83 -7.84
N VAL A 139 10.00 -3.02 -8.40
CA VAL A 139 10.42 -3.37 -9.76
C VAL A 139 9.42 -4.28 -10.47
N ILE A 140 9.54 -4.34 -11.79
CA ILE A 140 8.73 -5.22 -12.65
C ILE A 140 9.13 -6.69 -12.47
N TYR A 141 8.29 -7.58 -13.01
CA TYR A 141 8.56 -9.02 -13.07
C TYR A 141 9.87 -9.31 -13.81
N GLY A 142 10.62 -10.28 -13.35
CA GLY A 142 11.90 -10.69 -13.93
C GLY A 142 13.12 -9.90 -13.41
N SER A 143 12.93 -8.86 -12.62
CA SER A 143 14.03 -8.06 -12.05
C SER A 143 14.85 -8.84 -11.02
N ILE A 144 16.08 -8.41 -10.79
CA ILE A 144 16.99 -9.02 -9.83
C ILE A 144 17.01 -8.28 -8.49
N ILE A 145 17.65 -8.88 -7.48
CA ILE A 145 17.77 -8.30 -6.12
C ILE A 145 18.39 -6.90 -6.17
N ALA A 146 19.44 -6.72 -7.00
CA ALA A 146 20.12 -5.44 -7.12
C ALA A 146 19.19 -4.32 -7.59
N ASP A 147 18.28 -4.61 -8.51
CA ASP A 147 17.29 -3.63 -8.99
C ASP A 147 16.35 -3.21 -7.86
N ALA A 148 15.82 -4.20 -7.12
CA ALA A 148 14.90 -3.93 -6.01
C ALA A 148 15.57 -3.11 -4.89
N THR A 149 16.83 -3.42 -4.56
CA THR A 149 17.58 -2.68 -3.53
C THR A 149 17.95 -1.27 -3.98
N ALA A 150 18.28 -1.09 -5.26
CA ALA A 150 18.56 0.22 -5.84
C ALA A 150 17.34 1.14 -5.78
N GLU A 151 16.16 0.62 -6.11
CA GLU A 151 14.91 1.38 -6.04
C GLU A 151 14.53 1.77 -4.60
N ALA A 152 14.71 0.88 -3.63
CA ALA A 152 14.51 1.20 -2.23
C ALA A 152 15.51 2.26 -1.73
N GLY A 153 16.75 2.19 -2.20
CA GLY A 153 17.80 3.17 -1.91
C GLY A 153 17.47 4.62 -2.32
N GLN A 154 16.58 4.81 -3.28
CA GLN A 154 16.12 6.14 -3.72
C GLN A 154 15.06 6.76 -2.80
N ARG A 155 14.48 5.99 -1.89
CA ARG A 155 13.35 6.41 -1.06
C ARG A 155 13.75 6.54 0.42
N ASN A 156 13.09 7.45 1.10
CA ASN A 156 13.26 7.63 2.54
C ASN A 156 11.93 8.10 3.14
N SER A 157 11.14 7.16 3.63
CA SER A 157 9.85 7.47 4.26
C SER A 157 9.46 6.37 5.24
N SER A 158 8.99 6.75 6.41
CA SER A 158 8.39 5.82 7.36
C SER A 158 6.92 5.50 7.04
N TYR A 159 6.31 6.20 6.10
CA TYR A 159 4.94 5.97 5.65
C TYR A 159 4.85 5.07 4.42
N ALA A 160 5.96 4.50 3.99
CA ALA A 160 6.01 3.60 2.85
C ALA A 160 6.81 2.33 3.16
N ALA A 161 6.40 1.22 2.56
CA ALA A 161 7.07 -0.07 2.66
C ALA A 161 7.12 -0.77 1.30
N MET A 162 8.23 -1.42 0.98
CA MET A 162 8.41 -2.20 -0.24
C MET A 162 8.48 -3.69 0.08
N TYR A 163 7.89 -4.50 -0.80
CA TYR A 163 7.90 -5.96 -0.72
C TYR A 163 8.34 -6.56 -2.04
N TRP A 164 9.15 -7.61 -1.99
CA TRP A 164 9.69 -8.30 -3.17
C TRP A 164 10.02 -9.76 -2.81
N PRO A 165 9.93 -10.73 -3.72
CA PRO A 165 9.64 -10.65 -5.15
C PRO A 165 8.14 -10.73 -5.48
N TRP A 166 7.84 -10.86 -6.78
CA TRP A 166 6.51 -11.17 -7.29
C TRP A 166 6.06 -12.55 -6.81
N ILE A 167 4.77 -12.75 -6.79
CA ILE A 167 4.13 -13.98 -6.31
C ILE A 167 3.19 -14.56 -7.35
N GLN A 168 3.05 -15.88 -7.33
CA GLN A 168 2.15 -16.60 -8.21
C GLN A 168 0.91 -17.04 -7.45
N THR A 169 -0.25 -16.75 -8.01
CA THR A 169 -1.54 -17.21 -7.50
C THR A 169 -2.39 -17.78 -8.61
N LYS A 170 -3.42 -18.51 -8.24
CA LYS A 170 -4.39 -19.02 -9.20
C LYS A 170 -5.49 -17.99 -9.42
N ASP A 171 -5.68 -17.56 -10.66
CA ASP A 171 -6.84 -16.79 -11.06
C ASP A 171 -8.09 -17.68 -11.01
N THR A 172 -9.05 -17.31 -10.19
CA THR A 172 -10.28 -18.07 -9.99
C THR A 172 -11.20 -18.06 -11.22
N ALA A 173 -11.15 -17.00 -12.04
CA ALA A 173 -11.98 -16.87 -13.22
C ALA A 173 -11.50 -17.73 -14.38
N THR A 174 -10.18 -17.79 -14.61
CA THR A 174 -9.59 -18.54 -15.73
C THR A 174 -8.98 -19.86 -15.31
N SER A 175 -8.87 -20.14 -14.00
CA SER A 175 -8.17 -21.30 -13.42
C SER A 175 -6.69 -21.39 -13.79
N LYS A 176 -6.10 -20.30 -14.29
CA LYS A 176 -4.68 -20.22 -14.65
C LYS A 176 -3.83 -19.66 -13.51
N ASN A 177 -2.59 -20.08 -13.45
CA ASN A 177 -1.62 -19.45 -12.57
C ASN A 177 -1.14 -18.14 -13.19
N VAL A 178 -1.17 -17.06 -12.39
CA VAL A 178 -0.79 -15.71 -12.83
C VAL A 178 0.25 -15.15 -11.86
N TRP A 179 1.18 -14.39 -12.39
CA TRP A 179 2.15 -13.63 -11.61
C TRP A 179 1.59 -12.26 -11.30
N ILE A 180 1.65 -11.87 -10.03
CA ILE A 180 1.14 -10.59 -9.55
C ILE A 180 2.17 -9.92 -8.65
N PRO A 181 2.19 -8.58 -8.59
CA PRO A 181 3.08 -7.85 -7.70
C PRO A 181 2.71 -8.09 -6.24
N ALA A 182 3.71 -8.03 -5.37
CA ALA A 182 3.59 -8.33 -3.95
C ALA A 182 2.53 -7.48 -3.23
N SER A 183 2.43 -6.20 -3.58
CA SER A 183 1.47 -5.27 -2.98
C SER A 183 0.02 -5.74 -3.05
N THR A 184 -0.34 -6.50 -4.09
CA THR A 184 -1.69 -7.04 -4.28
C THR A 184 -2.15 -7.90 -3.10
N PHE A 185 -1.25 -8.70 -2.54
CA PHE A 185 -1.55 -9.60 -1.41
C PHE A 185 -1.33 -8.97 -0.04
N MET A 186 -0.54 -7.91 0.04
CA MET A 186 -0.21 -7.31 1.33
C MET A 186 -1.43 -6.77 2.09
N GLY A 187 -2.46 -6.33 1.36
CA GLY A 187 -3.75 -5.95 1.97
C GLY A 187 -4.37 -7.11 2.76
N GLY A 188 -4.35 -8.32 2.18
CA GLY A 188 -4.82 -9.54 2.83
C GLY A 188 -3.98 -9.93 4.04
N VAL A 189 -2.65 -9.81 3.96
CA VAL A 189 -1.74 -10.10 5.08
C VAL A 189 -1.99 -9.16 6.25
N PHE A 190 -2.16 -7.86 5.97
CA PHE A 190 -2.49 -6.88 7.01
C PHE A 190 -3.86 -7.15 7.63
N ALA A 191 -4.87 -7.44 6.81
CA ALA A 191 -6.20 -7.76 7.30
C ALA A 191 -6.21 -9.03 8.16
N PHE A 192 -5.47 -10.06 7.76
CA PHE A 192 -5.31 -11.27 8.55
C PHE A 192 -4.62 -10.97 9.88
N ASN A 193 -3.51 -10.23 9.87
CA ASN A 193 -2.82 -9.81 11.09
C ASN A 193 -3.77 -9.09 12.05
N ASP A 194 -4.61 -8.19 11.54
CA ASP A 194 -5.54 -7.41 12.34
C ASP A 194 -6.72 -8.24 12.86
N SER A 195 -7.06 -9.34 12.20
CA SER A 195 -8.13 -10.25 12.61
C SER A 195 -7.71 -11.23 13.71
N VAL A 196 -6.44 -11.66 13.71
CA VAL A 196 -5.90 -12.63 14.68
C VAL A 196 -5.12 -11.99 15.82
N GLY A 197 -4.90 -10.69 15.73
CA GLY A 197 -4.13 -9.91 16.68
C GLY A 197 -4.51 -8.44 16.63
N GLU A 198 -3.51 -7.59 16.68
CA GLU A 198 -3.69 -6.14 16.70
C GLU A 198 -2.89 -5.47 15.57
N PRO A 199 -3.26 -4.27 15.12
CA PRO A 199 -2.55 -3.56 14.06
C PRO A 199 -1.05 -3.32 14.31
N TRP A 200 -0.66 -3.32 15.58
CA TRP A 200 0.73 -3.13 15.99
C TRP A 200 1.54 -4.41 16.14
N PHE A 201 0.97 -5.58 15.85
CA PHE A 201 1.75 -6.78 15.70
C PHE A 201 2.42 -6.82 14.33
N ALA A 202 3.58 -7.48 14.26
CA ALA A 202 4.33 -7.61 13.03
C ALA A 202 3.55 -8.43 11.98
N PRO A 203 3.21 -7.87 10.82
CA PRO A 203 2.56 -8.59 9.73
C PRO A 203 3.60 -9.41 8.94
N ALA A 204 4.36 -10.22 9.63
CA ALA A 204 5.46 -11.00 9.09
C ALA A 204 5.68 -12.26 9.90
N GLY A 205 6.48 -13.19 9.36
CA GLY A 205 6.78 -14.47 9.98
C GLY A 205 5.68 -15.51 9.75
N ILE A 206 5.96 -16.73 10.22
CA ILE A 206 5.13 -17.92 9.96
C ILE A 206 3.69 -17.75 10.48
N ASN A 207 3.55 -17.11 11.63
CA ASN A 207 2.25 -17.02 12.31
C ASN A 207 1.30 -16.00 11.69
N ARG A 208 1.80 -14.89 11.12
CA ARG A 208 0.99 -13.77 10.66
C ARG A 208 1.31 -13.30 9.25
N GLY A 209 2.46 -13.67 8.70
CA GLY A 209 2.89 -13.31 7.35
C GLY A 209 2.59 -14.34 6.28
N GLY A 210 1.87 -15.42 6.60
CA GLY A 210 1.57 -16.50 5.66
C GLY A 210 0.62 -16.06 4.54
N MET A 211 0.89 -16.52 3.33
CA MET A 211 0.10 -16.24 2.12
C MET A 211 -0.54 -17.54 1.61
N SER A 212 -1.66 -17.95 2.19
CA SER A 212 -2.28 -19.27 1.97
C SER A 212 -2.74 -19.56 0.54
N THR A 213 -3.03 -18.53 -0.25
CA THR A 213 -3.50 -18.65 -1.64
C THR A 213 -2.40 -18.43 -2.67
N VAL A 214 -1.17 -18.21 -2.22
CA VAL A 214 0.01 -18.03 -3.07
C VAL A 214 0.69 -19.38 -3.29
N ASN A 215 0.92 -19.75 -4.54
CA ASN A 215 1.55 -21.01 -4.91
C ASN A 215 3.07 -20.96 -4.68
N MET A 216 3.70 -19.89 -5.12
CA MET A 216 5.15 -19.70 -5.02
C MET A 216 5.56 -18.24 -5.18
N ALA A 217 6.75 -17.91 -4.70
CA ALA A 217 7.43 -16.66 -5.02
C ALA A 217 8.19 -16.79 -6.34
N GLU A 218 8.36 -15.70 -7.07
CA GLU A 218 9.09 -15.65 -8.35
C GLU A 218 10.51 -16.20 -8.23
N ARG A 219 11.16 -15.93 -7.11
CA ARG A 219 12.53 -16.36 -6.86
C ARG A 219 12.66 -17.01 -5.48
N PRO A 220 13.31 -18.15 -5.39
CA PRO A 220 13.71 -18.71 -4.11
C PRO A 220 14.80 -17.82 -3.49
N LEU A 221 14.59 -17.36 -2.28
CA LEU A 221 15.52 -16.50 -1.56
C LEU A 221 16.31 -17.32 -0.52
N SER A 222 17.64 -17.35 -0.68
CA SER A 222 18.53 -17.84 0.37
C SER A 222 18.53 -16.91 1.60
N SER A 223 19.12 -17.34 2.71
CA SER A 223 19.27 -16.48 3.88
C SER A 223 20.01 -15.19 3.54
N ALA A 224 21.18 -15.31 2.89
CA ALA A 224 21.96 -14.15 2.46
C ALA A 224 21.18 -13.19 1.54
N ASN A 225 20.36 -13.72 0.64
CA ASN A 225 19.52 -12.87 -0.21
C ASN A 225 18.46 -12.11 0.57
N ARG A 226 17.86 -12.75 1.58
CA ARG A 226 16.89 -12.09 2.47
C ARG A 226 17.56 -11.01 3.30
N ASP A 227 18.76 -11.28 3.80
CA ASP A 227 19.54 -10.31 4.59
C ASP A 227 19.88 -9.08 3.74
N THR A 228 20.37 -9.26 2.51
CA THR A 228 20.67 -8.17 1.56
C THR A 228 19.44 -7.30 1.29
N LEU A 229 18.28 -7.90 1.02
CA LEU A 229 17.03 -7.18 0.81
C LEU A 229 16.62 -6.42 2.08
N TYR A 230 16.70 -7.08 3.22
CA TYR A 230 16.27 -6.51 4.48
C TYR A 230 17.17 -5.35 4.93
N GLU A 231 18.47 -5.43 4.72
CA GLU A 231 19.41 -4.32 4.95
C GLU A 231 19.06 -3.11 4.09
N ALA A 232 18.66 -3.32 2.85
CA ALA A 232 18.23 -2.27 1.92
C ALA A 232 16.79 -1.78 2.15
N ASN A 233 16.11 -2.18 3.23
CA ASN A 233 14.73 -1.84 3.54
C ASN A 233 13.67 -2.37 2.55
N VAL A 234 13.97 -3.47 1.88
CA VAL A 234 13.00 -4.25 1.10
C VAL A 234 12.59 -5.46 1.92
N ASN A 235 11.29 -5.64 2.10
CA ASN A 235 10.76 -6.77 2.87
C ASN A 235 10.70 -8.01 1.98
N PRO A 236 11.48 -9.06 2.29
CA PRO A 236 11.50 -10.26 1.47
C PRO A 236 10.24 -11.11 1.67
N ILE A 237 9.76 -11.69 0.57
CA ILE A 237 8.77 -12.75 0.56
C ILE A 237 9.51 -14.05 0.25
N ALA A 238 9.48 -15.01 1.16
CA ALA A 238 10.24 -16.24 1.07
C ALA A 238 9.33 -17.47 1.15
N SER A 239 9.76 -18.54 0.48
CA SER A 239 9.10 -19.84 0.57
C SER A 239 9.87 -20.74 1.51
N PHE A 240 9.16 -21.32 2.48
CA PHE A 240 9.73 -22.26 3.44
C PHE A 240 9.11 -23.65 3.25
N PRO A 241 9.90 -24.73 3.28
CA PRO A 241 9.37 -26.09 3.23
C PRO A 241 8.35 -26.33 4.35
N GLY A 242 7.19 -26.86 4.01
CA GLY A 242 6.12 -27.15 4.97
C GLY A 242 5.29 -25.95 5.45
N THR A 243 5.72 -24.72 5.20
CA THR A 243 4.98 -23.51 5.61
C THR A 243 4.40 -22.76 4.42
N GLY A 244 5.01 -22.91 3.24
CA GLY A 244 4.58 -22.17 2.05
C GLY A 244 5.25 -20.80 1.92
N VAL A 245 4.55 -19.86 1.27
CA VAL A 245 5.05 -18.51 1.01
C VAL A 245 4.68 -17.58 2.17
N VAL A 246 5.68 -16.86 2.68
CA VAL A 246 5.57 -16.04 3.87
C VAL A 246 6.27 -14.70 3.68
N VAL A 247 5.66 -13.63 4.16
CA VAL A 247 6.33 -12.34 4.32
C VAL A 247 7.34 -12.45 5.45
N TYR A 248 8.61 -12.16 5.18
CA TYR A 248 9.70 -12.36 6.13
C TYR A 248 10.46 -11.07 6.42
N GLY A 249 9.75 -9.95 6.47
CA GLY A 249 10.29 -8.63 6.80
C GLY A 249 9.18 -7.63 7.10
N GLN A 250 9.51 -6.58 7.84
CA GLN A 250 8.58 -5.53 8.25
C GLN A 250 9.23 -4.14 8.37
N LYS A 251 10.20 -3.83 7.52
CA LYS A 251 10.82 -2.51 7.49
C LYS A 251 9.99 -1.52 6.67
N THR A 252 10.00 -0.27 7.11
CA THR A 252 9.61 0.88 6.29
C THR A 252 10.81 1.35 5.46
N LEU A 253 10.59 2.25 4.52
CA LEU A 253 11.67 2.85 3.71
C LEU A 253 12.47 3.92 4.45
N GLN A 254 12.30 4.04 5.76
CA GLN A 254 13.05 5.00 6.54
C GLN A 254 14.52 4.56 6.69
N LYS A 255 15.43 5.44 6.26
CA LYS A 255 16.89 5.19 6.34
C LYS A 255 17.45 5.41 7.74
N ARG A 256 16.90 6.38 8.48
CA ARG A 256 17.36 6.67 9.84
C ARG A 256 16.85 5.58 10.79
N ALA A 257 17.73 4.99 11.56
CA ALA A 257 17.35 4.04 12.59
C ALA A 257 16.50 4.72 13.67
N SER A 258 15.28 4.27 13.83
CA SER A 258 14.34 4.70 14.87
C SER A 258 13.25 3.64 15.03
N ALA A 259 12.37 3.80 16.02
CA ALA A 259 11.22 2.92 16.15
C ALA A 259 10.29 2.93 14.91
N LEU A 260 10.30 4.00 14.12
CA LEU A 260 9.48 4.19 12.93
C LEU A 260 10.05 3.50 11.67
N ASP A 261 11.20 2.88 11.76
CA ASP A 261 11.77 2.05 10.70
C ASP A 261 11.07 0.67 10.58
N ARG A 262 10.07 0.41 11.45
CA ARG A 262 9.26 -0.82 11.44
C ARG A 262 7.80 -0.54 11.11
N VAL A 263 7.24 -1.39 10.25
CA VAL A 263 5.85 -1.29 9.79
C VAL A 263 4.84 -1.40 10.94
N ASN A 264 5.07 -2.32 11.87
CA ASN A 264 4.19 -2.51 13.03
C ASN A 264 4.09 -1.24 13.90
N VAL A 265 5.22 -0.58 14.18
CA VAL A 265 5.23 0.68 14.95
C VAL A 265 4.58 1.81 14.17
N ARG A 266 4.82 1.91 12.86
CA ARG A 266 4.14 2.90 12.04
C ARG A 266 2.63 2.71 12.06
N ARG A 267 2.15 1.47 11.94
CA ARG A 267 0.73 1.13 12.01
C ARG A 267 0.14 1.42 13.38
N LEU A 268 0.88 1.14 14.46
CA LEU A 268 0.49 1.56 15.81
C LEU A 268 0.22 3.06 15.86
N LEU A 269 1.18 3.88 15.40
CA LEU A 269 1.03 5.34 15.46
C LEU A 269 -0.11 5.85 14.58
N ILE A 270 -0.36 5.23 13.43
CA ILE A 270 -1.53 5.54 12.59
C ILE A 270 -2.84 5.27 13.36
N ALA A 271 -2.95 4.12 14.01
CA ALA A 271 -4.13 3.76 14.79
C ALA A 271 -4.33 4.72 15.99
N LEU A 272 -3.25 5.00 16.73
CA LEU A 272 -3.31 5.95 17.86
C LEU A 272 -3.70 7.35 17.41
N LYS A 273 -3.09 7.85 16.32
CA LYS A 273 -3.40 9.16 15.77
C LYS A 273 -4.86 9.26 15.34
N SER A 274 -5.37 8.24 14.67
CA SER A 274 -6.76 8.19 14.23
C SER A 274 -7.73 8.29 15.40
N TYR A 275 -7.53 7.49 16.45
CA TYR A 275 -8.39 7.51 17.63
C TYR A 275 -8.31 8.82 18.41
N ILE A 276 -7.10 9.30 18.68
CA ILE A 276 -6.87 10.54 19.44
C ILE A 276 -7.41 11.75 18.68
N SER A 277 -7.29 11.77 17.36
CA SER A 277 -7.84 12.84 16.52
C SER A 277 -9.36 12.90 16.61
N GLN A 278 -10.05 11.76 16.69
CA GLN A 278 -11.50 11.72 16.88
C GLN A 278 -11.92 12.35 18.22
N ILE A 279 -11.18 12.05 19.29
CA ILE A 279 -11.39 12.69 20.59
C ILE A 279 -11.09 14.19 20.49
N GLY A 280 -9.98 14.57 19.84
CA GLY A 280 -9.59 15.96 19.66
C GLY A 280 -10.65 16.80 18.92
N GLN A 281 -11.32 16.19 17.93
CA GLN A 281 -12.41 16.88 17.20
C GLN A 281 -13.58 17.29 18.08
N THR A 282 -13.86 16.55 19.16
CA THR A 282 -14.94 16.90 20.10
C THR A 282 -14.60 18.09 20.98
N LEU A 283 -13.32 18.47 21.05
CA LEU A 283 -12.85 19.59 21.86
C LEU A 283 -12.72 20.90 21.06
N VAL A 284 -12.92 20.84 19.76
CA VAL A 284 -12.88 22.03 18.91
C VAL A 284 -14.04 22.94 19.29
N PHE A 285 -13.74 24.20 19.54
CA PHE A 285 -14.64 25.25 20.08
C PHE A 285 -14.99 25.12 21.57
N GLU A 286 -14.45 24.16 22.31
CA GLU A 286 -14.56 24.12 23.77
C GLU A 286 -13.57 25.11 24.43
N GLN A 287 -13.93 25.64 25.61
CA GLN A 287 -13.05 26.51 26.37
C GLN A 287 -11.81 25.76 26.88
N ASN A 288 -10.64 26.39 26.80
CA ASN A 288 -9.42 25.84 27.39
C ASN A 288 -9.43 25.99 28.93
N THR A 289 -10.15 25.11 29.59
CA THR A 289 -10.25 25.03 31.05
C THR A 289 -9.61 23.74 31.57
N ALA A 290 -9.29 23.69 32.85
CA ALA A 290 -8.82 22.48 33.51
C ALA A 290 -9.84 21.32 33.37
N ALA A 291 -11.13 21.60 33.35
CA ALA A 291 -12.18 20.60 33.15
C ALA A 291 -12.10 19.97 31.75
N THR A 292 -11.98 20.79 30.71
CA THR A 292 -11.83 20.31 29.30
C THR A 292 -10.58 19.47 29.12
N ARG A 293 -9.45 19.92 29.69
CA ARG A 293 -8.19 19.17 29.68
C ARG A 293 -8.31 17.81 30.38
N ASN A 294 -8.94 17.78 31.54
CA ASN A 294 -9.17 16.55 32.30
C ASN A 294 -10.12 15.58 31.56
N ASN A 295 -11.12 16.08 30.85
CA ASN A 295 -12.01 15.28 30.04
C ASN A 295 -11.24 14.59 28.90
N PHE A 296 -10.31 15.30 28.26
CA PHE A 296 -9.43 14.68 27.25
C PHE A 296 -8.55 13.58 27.86
N LEU A 297 -7.89 13.86 28.99
CA LEU A 297 -7.06 12.89 29.68
C LEU A 297 -7.86 11.65 30.11
N ALA A 298 -9.08 11.84 30.59
CA ALA A 298 -9.98 10.76 30.99
C ALA A 298 -10.42 9.87 29.83
N ALA A 299 -10.45 10.40 28.60
CA ALA A 299 -10.75 9.63 27.39
C ALA A 299 -9.52 8.94 26.81
N VAL A 300 -8.36 9.62 26.79
CA VAL A 300 -7.14 9.13 26.11
C VAL A 300 -6.36 8.13 26.97
N ASN A 301 -6.22 8.36 28.27
CA ASN A 301 -5.43 7.48 29.15
C ASN A 301 -5.92 6.03 29.18
N PRO A 302 -7.22 5.73 29.37
CA PRO A 302 -7.69 4.35 29.36
C PRO A 302 -7.46 3.64 28.02
N TYR A 303 -7.56 4.38 26.92
CA TYR A 303 -7.26 3.81 25.60
C TYR A 303 -5.79 3.43 25.49
N LEU A 304 -4.86 4.33 25.87
CA LEU A 304 -3.42 4.03 25.84
C LEU A 304 -3.03 2.93 26.82
N GLU A 305 -3.66 2.86 28.00
CA GLU A 305 -3.52 1.74 28.93
C GLU A 305 -3.96 0.42 28.30
N GLY A 306 -5.09 0.42 27.59
CA GLY A 306 -5.56 -0.74 26.84
C GLY A 306 -4.59 -1.18 25.75
N VAL A 307 -3.97 -0.24 25.03
CA VAL A 307 -2.93 -0.53 24.03
C VAL A 307 -1.67 -1.08 24.69
N GLN A 308 -1.30 -0.56 25.86
CA GLN A 308 -0.16 -1.05 26.65
C GLN A 308 -0.40 -2.49 27.13
N GLN A 309 -1.57 -2.78 27.67
CA GLN A 309 -1.95 -4.13 28.11
C GLN A 309 -1.95 -5.13 26.95
N ARG A 310 -2.31 -4.68 25.73
CA ARG A 310 -2.26 -5.48 24.51
C ARG A 310 -0.90 -5.43 23.80
N GLN A 311 0.17 -5.14 24.53
CA GLN A 311 1.57 -5.19 24.07
C GLN A 311 1.91 -4.19 22.94
N GLY A 312 1.17 -3.11 22.79
CA GLY A 312 1.49 -2.06 21.80
C GLY A 312 2.54 -1.07 22.30
N LEU A 313 2.52 -0.78 23.60
CA LEU A 313 3.40 0.21 24.23
C LEU A 313 4.09 -0.41 25.46
N TYR A 314 5.35 -0.04 25.69
CA TYR A 314 6.01 -0.26 26.97
C TYR A 314 5.59 0.76 28.01
N ALA A 315 5.54 2.01 27.60
CA ALA A 315 5.14 3.13 28.45
C ALA A 315 4.54 4.26 27.61
N PHE A 316 3.74 5.07 28.26
CA PHE A 316 3.23 6.31 27.68
C PHE A 316 3.09 7.38 28.75
N LYS A 317 3.06 8.64 28.34
CA LYS A 317 2.76 9.77 29.18
C LYS A 317 1.98 10.81 28.36
N VAL A 318 0.82 11.23 28.88
CA VAL A 318 0.05 12.31 28.30
C VAL A 318 0.18 13.53 29.22
N VAL A 319 0.55 14.67 28.66
CA VAL A 319 0.66 15.93 29.35
C VAL A 319 -0.28 16.93 28.70
N MET A 320 -1.26 17.40 29.44
CA MET A 320 -2.22 18.41 29.02
C MET A 320 -2.66 19.20 30.25
N ASP A 321 -1.72 19.97 30.78
CA ASP A 321 -1.86 20.75 32.01
C ASP A 321 -1.42 22.21 31.81
N ASP A 322 -1.23 22.95 32.87
CA ASP A 322 -0.83 24.36 32.80
C ASP A 322 0.61 24.54 32.30
N SER A 323 1.44 23.49 32.32
CA SER A 323 2.82 23.58 31.84
C SER A 323 2.89 23.73 30.31
N ASN A 324 1.96 23.16 29.57
CA ASN A 324 1.85 23.27 28.12
C ASN A 324 0.66 24.13 27.65
N ASN A 325 -0.20 24.56 28.56
CA ASN A 325 -1.28 25.52 28.28
C ASN A 325 -1.09 26.77 29.14
N THR A 326 -0.04 27.52 28.84
CA THR A 326 0.28 28.78 29.45
C THR A 326 -0.75 29.87 29.08
N PRO A 327 -0.84 31.01 29.81
CA PRO A 327 -1.69 32.10 29.41
C PRO A 327 -1.52 32.55 27.96
N ASP A 328 -0.28 32.60 27.46
CA ASP A 328 0.01 32.92 26.05
C ASP A 328 -0.62 31.92 25.04
N VAL A 329 -0.69 30.65 25.39
CA VAL A 329 -1.31 29.60 24.55
C VAL A 329 -2.83 29.78 24.58
N ILE A 330 -3.38 30.05 25.74
CA ILE A 330 -4.83 30.29 25.92
C ILE A 330 -5.25 31.55 25.18
N ASP A 331 -4.48 32.64 25.27
CA ASP A 331 -4.75 33.90 24.56
C ASP A 331 -4.68 33.76 23.02
N ARG A 332 -3.97 32.77 22.52
CA ARG A 332 -3.95 32.40 21.10
C ARG A 332 -5.09 31.46 20.71
N ASN A 333 -6.02 31.18 21.57
CA ASN A 333 -7.11 30.21 21.37
C ASN A 333 -6.62 28.80 21.03
N GLN A 334 -5.52 28.39 21.65
CA GLN A 334 -4.92 27.07 21.41
C GLN A 334 -5.09 26.16 22.63
N LEU A 335 -5.32 24.88 22.39
CA LEU A 335 -5.29 23.82 23.38
C LEU A 335 -4.18 22.86 23.00
N VAL A 336 -3.16 22.73 23.85
CA VAL A 336 -1.95 21.94 23.55
C VAL A 336 -1.86 20.73 24.46
N GLY A 337 -1.76 19.54 23.85
CA GLY A 337 -1.46 18.28 24.51
C GLY A 337 -0.20 17.65 23.96
N ALA A 338 0.64 17.09 24.82
CA ALA A 338 1.83 16.32 24.42
C ALA A 338 1.67 14.86 24.83
N ILE A 339 1.86 13.96 23.89
CA ILE A 339 1.77 12.51 24.12
C ILE A 339 3.13 11.89 23.82
N TYR A 340 3.75 11.34 24.84
CA TYR A 340 5.03 10.63 24.78
C TYR A 340 4.74 9.13 24.75
N LEU A 341 5.30 8.44 23.77
CA LEU A 341 5.03 7.03 23.53
C LEU A 341 6.35 6.25 23.44
N GLN A 342 6.41 5.12 24.09
CA GLN A 342 7.49 4.14 23.94
C GLN A 342 6.89 2.84 23.35
N PRO A 343 6.98 2.64 22.03
CA PRO A 343 6.43 1.45 21.38
C PRO A 343 7.21 0.19 21.74
N THR A 344 6.54 -0.95 21.75
CA THR A 344 7.17 -2.25 21.88
C THR A 344 7.98 -2.60 20.64
N ARG A 345 9.07 -3.34 20.83
CA ARG A 345 9.90 -3.85 19.74
C ARG A 345 9.63 -5.33 19.54
N THR A 346 9.63 -5.77 18.30
CA THR A 346 9.53 -7.19 17.92
C THR A 346 10.92 -7.81 17.92
N ALA A 347 11.02 -9.07 18.34
CA ALA A 347 12.23 -9.85 18.17
C ALA A 347 12.35 -10.31 16.71
N GLU A 348 13.40 -9.89 16.04
CA GLU A 348 13.68 -10.25 14.64
C GLU A 348 14.89 -11.19 14.53
N PHE A 349 15.79 -11.14 15.51
CA PHE A 349 16.96 -12.00 15.61
C PHE A 349 16.93 -12.74 16.94
N ILE A 350 17.07 -14.06 16.88
CA ILE A 350 17.11 -14.95 18.04
C ILE A 350 18.46 -15.66 18.02
N TYR A 351 19.26 -15.42 19.06
CA TYR A 351 20.51 -16.13 19.28
C TYR A 351 20.26 -17.19 20.36
N LEU A 352 20.61 -18.42 20.05
CA LEU A 352 20.57 -19.56 20.99
C LEU A 352 22.01 -19.95 21.26
N ASP A 353 22.44 -19.83 22.52
CA ASP A 353 23.75 -20.26 23.00
C ASP A 353 23.73 -21.75 23.43
#